data_4c9cd67bd84f6bf3f01d098bc1c58a81
#
_entry.id   4c9cd67bd84f6bf3f01d098bc1c58a81
#
_cell.length_a   1.000
_cell.length_b   1.000
_cell.length_c   1.000
_cell.angle_alpha   90.00
_cell.angle_beta   90.00
_cell.angle_gamma   90.00
#
_symmetry.space_group_name_H-M   'P 1'
#
loop_
_entity.id
_entity.type
_entity.pdbx_description
1 polymer ?
#
loop_
_entity_poly.entity_id
_entity_poly.type
_entity_poly.pdbx_seq_one_letter_code
_entity_poly.pdbx_strand_id
1 'polypeptide(L)'
;TETPTPITTAQPSKQYAKGTPDPDIYVDIYDPELAWTGTTLLADNHNLDKPRIIEVNMQGEIVWEYIVPENLRQYTNPGFDVERLSNNNILFVLPRNGVYEIDRNRTIVWSYLDNKVSHDADRLPNGNTLVVWGGGDEISDAQVKEINSKGEIVWAWYAKDYFYKAPYKDVFEEGWTHTNAVSRLENGNTLISLRNFNFVVEVDPQGSVVRTIGEGIFSNQHDPEILPNGNMLVATHSEPQRAVEIDIRNNQIVWQFAMPRQLVRDANRLPNGNTLIVGATKIVEVTVEGKIVWQLGLKAIIEKKDSPARGFYKAERIR
;
A
#
# COMPACT_ATOMS: atom_id res chain seq x y z
N THR A 1 -15.16 23.92 -16.51
CA THR A 1 -14.89 23.16 -15.28
C THR A 1 -16.21 22.69 -14.73
N GLU A 2 -16.62 21.48 -15.10
CA GLU A 2 -17.80 20.84 -14.52
C GLU A 2 -17.43 20.31 -13.15
N THR A 3 -18.19 20.68 -12.14
CA THR A 3 -18.11 20.15 -10.80
C THR A 3 -18.58 18.70 -10.85
N PRO A 4 -17.79 17.69 -10.41
CA PRO A 4 -18.22 16.31 -10.45
C PRO A 4 -19.48 16.12 -9.59
N THR A 5 -20.51 15.52 -10.18
CA THR A 5 -21.72 15.12 -9.46
C THR A 5 -21.37 14.04 -8.43
N PRO A 6 -21.82 14.13 -7.17
CA PRO A 6 -21.55 13.10 -6.17
C PRO A 6 -22.13 11.76 -6.63
N ILE A 7 -21.26 10.75 -6.71
CA ILE A 7 -21.69 9.37 -7.00
C ILE A 7 -22.28 8.81 -5.69
N THR A 8 -23.57 8.98 -5.53
CA THR A 8 -24.30 8.41 -4.38
C THR A 8 -24.72 6.99 -4.73
N THR A 9 -23.90 6.00 -4.43
CA THR A 9 -24.31 4.61 -4.41
C THR A 9 -24.28 4.11 -2.97
N ALA A 10 -25.37 4.32 -2.24
CA ALA A 10 -25.55 3.67 -0.95
C ALA A 10 -25.69 2.15 -1.17
N GLN A 11 -24.67 1.39 -0.79
CA GLN A 11 -24.76 -0.06 -0.78
C GLN A 11 -25.55 -0.54 0.45
N PRO A 12 -26.38 -1.60 0.34
CA PRO A 12 -27.12 -2.11 1.49
C PRO A 12 -26.12 -2.56 2.59
N SER A 13 -26.34 -2.05 3.80
CA SER A 13 -25.52 -2.33 4.97
C SER A 13 -25.68 -3.79 5.40
N LYS A 14 -24.78 -4.67 5.05
CA LYS A 14 -24.58 -5.91 5.82
C LYS A 14 -23.71 -5.58 7.03
N GLN A 15 -24.35 -5.43 8.17
CA GLN A 15 -23.67 -5.29 9.46
C GLN A 15 -23.32 -6.71 9.92
N TYR A 16 -22.04 -7.09 9.84
CA TYR A 16 -21.57 -8.37 10.37
C TYR A 16 -21.44 -8.24 11.90
N ALA A 17 -22.48 -8.59 12.66
CA ALA A 17 -22.45 -8.59 14.13
C ALA A 17 -21.60 -9.72 14.73
N LYS A 18 -21.27 -10.74 13.94
CA LYS A 18 -20.22 -11.76 14.11
C LYS A 18 -19.52 -11.88 12.77
N GLY A 19 -18.25 -12.26 12.77
CA GLY A 19 -17.54 -12.54 11.53
C GLY A 19 -18.27 -13.56 10.67
N THR A 20 -18.28 -13.33 9.36
CA THR A 20 -18.90 -14.24 8.39
C THR A 20 -17.78 -14.99 7.66
N PRO A 21 -17.74 -16.33 7.69
CA PRO A 21 -16.79 -17.09 6.89
C PRO A 21 -16.89 -16.75 5.40
N ASP A 22 -15.75 -16.59 4.76
CA ASP A 22 -15.66 -16.38 3.32
C ASP A 22 -15.21 -17.69 2.65
N PRO A 23 -15.81 -18.11 1.51
CA PRO A 23 -15.44 -19.36 0.85
C PRO A 23 -14.02 -19.36 0.28
N ASP A 24 -13.48 -18.18 -0.04
CA ASP A 24 -12.19 -18.02 -0.72
C ASP A 24 -11.03 -17.67 0.24
N ILE A 25 -11.36 -17.29 1.47
CA ILE A 25 -10.36 -16.89 2.48
C ILE A 25 -10.33 -17.90 3.62
N TYR A 26 -9.13 -18.15 4.16
CA TYR A 26 -8.96 -19.03 5.31
C TYR A 26 -7.76 -18.61 6.16
N VAL A 27 -7.81 -18.92 7.44
CA VAL A 27 -6.67 -18.85 8.36
C VAL A 27 -6.25 -20.28 8.71
N ASP A 28 -5.02 -20.66 8.43
CA ASP A 28 -4.47 -21.99 8.69
C ASP A 28 -3.41 -22.01 9.79
N ILE A 29 -2.88 -20.83 10.17
CA ILE A 29 -1.98 -20.66 11.30
C ILE A 29 -2.52 -19.53 12.19
N TYR A 30 -2.73 -19.82 13.46
CA TYR A 30 -3.04 -18.82 14.47
C TYR A 30 -2.55 -19.25 15.86
N ASP A 31 -1.54 -18.55 16.35
CA ASP A 31 -1.00 -18.69 17.69
C ASP A 31 -1.46 -17.46 18.52
N PRO A 32 -2.51 -17.60 19.35
CA PRO A 32 -3.09 -16.46 20.06
C PRO A 32 -2.20 -15.87 21.15
N GLU A 33 -1.14 -16.58 21.58
CA GLU A 33 -0.20 -16.11 22.58
C GLU A 33 0.87 -15.20 21.97
N LEU A 34 1.19 -15.40 20.69
CA LEU A 34 2.26 -14.69 20.00
C LEU A 34 1.76 -13.68 18.98
N ALA A 35 0.59 -13.90 18.38
CA ALA A 35 0.05 -13.00 17.37
C ALA A 35 -0.50 -11.70 17.98
N TRP A 36 -0.30 -10.59 17.28
CA TRP A 36 -0.91 -9.30 17.64
C TRP A 36 -2.40 -9.31 17.33
N THR A 37 -3.22 -9.40 18.36
CA THR A 37 -4.68 -9.52 18.22
C THR A 37 -5.29 -8.23 17.67
N GLY A 38 -6.34 -8.39 16.85
CA GLY A 38 -7.07 -7.29 16.24
C GLY A 38 -7.87 -7.76 15.04
N THR A 39 -8.26 -6.82 14.18
CA THR A 39 -8.77 -7.11 12.84
C THR A 39 -7.73 -6.73 11.80
N THR A 40 -7.82 -7.29 10.60
CA THR A 40 -6.95 -6.93 9.48
C THR A 40 -7.79 -6.34 8.37
N LEU A 41 -7.56 -5.04 8.08
CA LEU A 41 -8.09 -4.35 6.91
C LEU A 41 -7.22 -4.70 5.72
N LEU A 42 -7.81 -5.04 4.58
CA LEU A 42 -7.04 -5.38 3.38
C LEU A 42 -7.82 -5.09 2.10
N ALA A 43 -7.08 -4.80 1.03
CA ALA A 43 -7.58 -4.73 -0.33
C ALA A 43 -7.48 -6.12 -0.99
N ASP A 44 -8.58 -6.58 -1.60
CA ASP A 44 -8.70 -7.90 -2.20
C ASP A 44 -9.32 -7.79 -3.60
N ASN A 45 -8.53 -8.08 -4.64
CA ASN A 45 -8.97 -8.12 -6.02
C ASN A 45 -8.81 -9.52 -6.67
N HIS A 46 -8.72 -10.60 -5.87
CA HIS A 46 -8.58 -11.95 -6.42
C HIS A 46 -9.73 -12.29 -7.38
N ASN A 47 -10.92 -11.77 -7.11
CA ASN A 47 -12.08 -11.85 -7.99
C ASN A 47 -12.33 -10.47 -8.63
N LEU A 48 -12.01 -10.32 -9.91
CA LEU A 48 -12.16 -9.03 -10.64
C LEU A 48 -13.62 -8.63 -10.86
N ASP A 49 -14.56 -9.57 -10.79
CA ASP A 49 -15.98 -9.26 -10.86
C ASP A 49 -16.52 -8.72 -9.52
N LYS A 50 -15.78 -8.93 -8.44
CA LYS A 50 -16.13 -8.49 -7.09
C LYS A 50 -14.90 -8.04 -6.29
N PRO A 51 -14.09 -7.09 -6.78
CA PRO A 51 -12.98 -6.55 -5.99
C PRO A 51 -13.55 -5.79 -4.79
N ARG A 52 -12.84 -5.85 -3.65
CA ARG A 52 -13.38 -5.41 -2.37
C ARG A 52 -12.31 -4.93 -1.40
N ILE A 53 -12.73 -4.14 -0.45
CA ILE A 53 -12.00 -3.86 0.78
C ILE A 53 -12.70 -4.64 1.89
N ILE A 54 -11.96 -5.43 2.64
CA ILE A 54 -12.52 -6.22 3.74
C ILE A 54 -11.72 -6.00 5.01
N GLU A 55 -12.40 -6.16 6.13
CA GLU A 55 -11.81 -6.27 7.45
C GLU A 55 -12.15 -7.66 7.99
N VAL A 56 -11.12 -8.43 8.35
CA VAL A 56 -11.27 -9.79 8.86
C VAL A 56 -10.80 -9.88 10.29
N ASN A 57 -11.43 -10.76 11.08
CA ASN A 57 -10.96 -11.09 12.43
C ASN A 57 -9.79 -12.10 12.36
N MET A 58 -9.26 -12.48 13.54
CA MET A 58 -8.13 -13.40 13.64
C MET A 58 -8.43 -14.82 13.13
N GLN A 59 -9.70 -15.18 12.96
CA GLN A 59 -10.16 -16.45 12.40
C GLN A 59 -10.36 -16.37 10.86
N GLY A 60 -10.14 -15.19 10.25
CA GLY A 60 -10.36 -14.96 8.82
C GLY A 60 -11.83 -14.74 8.44
N GLU A 61 -12.70 -14.50 9.42
CA GLU A 61 -14.09 -14.16 9.16
C GLU A 61 -14.25 -12.68 8.86
N ILE A 62 -15.04 -12.34 7.84
CA ILE A 62 -15.29 -10.94 7.44
C ILE A 62 -16.18 -10.26 8.48
N VAL A 63 -15.68 -9.17 9.07
CA VAL A 63 -16.41 -8.31 10.02
C VAL A 63 -16.90 -7.02 9.37
N TRP A 64 -16.30 -6.62 8.26
CA TRP A 64 -16.74 -5.50 7.44
C TRP A 64 -16.31 -5.70 5.98
N GLU A 65 -17.14 -5.25 5.02
CA GLU A 65 -16.86 -5.38 3.58
C GLU A 65 -17.36 -4.14 2.83
N TYR A 66 -16.56 -3.64 1.91
CA TYR A 66 -16.93 -2.69 0.87
C TYR A 66 -16.65 -3.32 -0.49
N ILE A 67 -17.66 -3.52 -1.32
CA ILE A 67 -17.50 -4.00 -2.69
C ILE A 67 -17.31 -2.79 -3.59
N VAL A 68 -16.22 -2.78 -4.36
CA VAL A 68 -15.95 -1.70 -5.31
C VAL A 68 -17.06 -1.64 -6.35
N PRO A 69 -17.69 -0.45 -6.58
CA PRO A 69 -18.76 -0.28 -7.56
C PRO A 69 -18.37 -0.75 -8.95
N GLU A 70 -19.31 -1.28 -9.71
CA GLU A 70 -19.08 -1.90 -11.01
C GLU A 70 -18.31 -0.99 -11.98
N ASN A 71 -18.67 0.28 -12.06
CA ASN A 71 -18.02 1.26 -12.91
C ASN A 71 -16.56 1.59 -12.51
N LEU A 72 -16.14 1.21 -11.30
CA LEU A 72 -14.78 1.43 -10.77
C LEU A 72 -13.92 0.16 -10.76
N ARG A 73 -14.50 -1.03 -10.96
CA ARG A 73 -13.79 -2.32 -10.86
C ARG A 73 -12.59 -2.43 -11.80
N GLN A 74 -12.66 -1.86 -12.99
CA GLN A 74 -11.55 -1.87 -13.95
C GLN A 74 -10.27 -1.23 -13.43
N TYR A 75 -10.37 -0.38 -12.41
CA TYR A 75 -9.24 0.32 -11.80
C TYR A 75 -8.64 -0.40 -10.59
N THR A 76 -9.16 -1.56 -10.22
CA THR A 76 -8.62 -2.36 -9.09
C THR A 76 -7.47 -3.29 -9.49
N ASN A 77 -7.08 -3.33 -10.75
CA ASN A 77 -5.95 -4.09 -11.27
C ASN A 77 -4.85 -3.10 -11.74
N PRO A 78 -3.63 -3.19 -11.27
CA PRO A 78 -2.91 -4.33 -10.69
C PRO A 78 -3.05 -4.57 -9.17
N GLY A 79 -3.85 -3.86 -8.49
CA GLY A 79 -4.06 -3.86 -7.04
C GLY A 79 -4.30 -2.44 -6.60
N PHE A 80 -4.72 -2.27 -5.38
CA PHE A 80 -5.06 -0.96 -4.86
C PHE A 80 -4.74 -0.84 -3.36
N ASP A 81 -4.31 0.34 -3.00
CA ASP A 81 -3.95 0.71 -1.64
C ASP A 81 -5.17 0.91 -0.74
N VAL A 82 -4.99 0.71 0.58
CA VAL A 82 -6.01 0.93 1.59
C VAL A 82 -5.36 1.32 2.91
N GLU A 83 -5.90 2.38 3.55
CA GLU A 83 -5.45 2.91 4.84
C GLU A 83 -6.66 3.15 5.76
N ARG A 84 -6.53 2.83 7.06
CA ARG A 84 -7.50 3.19 8.09
C ARG A 84 -7.19 4.56 8.66
N LEU A 85 -8.08 5.52 8.45
CA LEU A 85 -7.94 6.88 9.00
C LEU A 85 -8.32 6.96 10.49
N SER A 86 -7.77 7.94 11.18
CA SER A 86 -8.02 8.19 12.61
C SER A 86 -9.50 8.45 12.95
N ASN A 87 -10.29 8.92 11.96
CA ASN A 87 -11.75 9.11 12.10
C ASN A 87 -12.55 7.82 11.82
N ASN A 88 -11.87 6.68 11.67
CA ASN A 88 -12.45 5.39 11.30
C ASN A 88 -12.89 5.24 9.83
N ASN A 89 -12.76 6.26 9.01
CA ASN A 89 -12.96 6.12 7.58
C ASN A 89 -11.83 5.30 6.95
N ILE A 90 -12.00 4.93 5.72
CA ILE A 90 -11.01 4.20 4.93
C ILE A 90 -10.64 5.04 3.72
N LEU A 91 -9.36 5.35 3.58
CA LEU A 91 -8.78 5.90 2.37
C LEU A 91 -8.36 4.75 1.47
N PHE A 92 -8.60 4.86 0.16
CA PHE A 92 -8.12 3.88 -0.80
C PHE A 92 -7.84 4.51 -2.15
N VAL A 93 -6.93 3.89 -2.89
CA VAL A 93 -6.48 4.35 -4.19
C VAL A 93 -6.97 3.40 -5.27
N LEU A 94 -7.58 3.94 -6.31
CA LEU A 94 -7.83 3.22 -7.56
C LEU A 94 -6.87 3.73 -8.62
N PRO A 95 -5.84 2.98 -9.00
CA PRO A 95 -4.83 3.41 -9.97
C PRO A 95 -5.46 3.87 -11.29
N ARG A 96 -4.97 4.97 -11.83
CA ARG A 96 -5.46 5.62 -13.07
C ARG A 96 -6.90 6.16 -12.97
N ASN A 97 -7.40 6.34 -11.75
CA ASN A 97 -8.74 6.88 -11.52
C ASN A 97 -8.76 7.92 -10.41
N GLY A 98 -8.30 7.58 -9.19
CA GLY A 98 -8.31 8.53 -8.08
C GLY A 98 -8.12 7.94 -6.71
N VAL A 99 -8.23 8.83 -5.72
CA VAL A 99 -8.20 8.53 -4.29
C VAL A 99 -9.61 8.76 -3.73
N TYR A 100 -10.04 7.86 -2.86
CA TYR A 100 -11.38 7.87 -2.28
C TYR A 100 -11.32 7.71 -0.77
N GLU A 101 -12.19 8.42 -0.06
CA GLU A 101 -12.46 8.19 1.35
C GLU A 101 -13.89 7.70 1.53
N ILE A 102 -14.06 6.57 2.20
CA ILE A 102 -15.36 6.01 2.53
C ILE A 102 -15.56 5.94 4.04
N ASP A 103 -16.78 6.20 4.49
CA ASP A 103 -17.15 5.99 5.88
C ASP A 103 -17.49 4.50 6.16
N ARG A 104 -17.71 4.17 7.44
CA ARG A 104 -18.07 2.79 7.82
C ARG A 104 -19.45 2.35 7.31
N ASN A 105 -20.31 3.28 6.85
CA ASN A 105 -21.56 2.99 6.16
C ASN A 105 -21.36 2.77 4.66
N ARG A 106 -20.13 2.79 4.18
CA ARG A 106 -19.74 2.57 2.76
C ARG A 106 -20.12 3.73 1.83
N THR A 107 -20.27 4.93 2.39
CA THR A 107 -20.54 6.14 1.62
C THR A 107 -19.21 6.80 1.25
N ILE A 108 -19.01 7.15 -0.02
CA ILE A 108 -17.88 7.98 -0.44
C ILE A 108 -18.12 9.40 0.12
N VAL A 109 -17.27 9.83 1.03
CA VAL A 109 -17.36 11.14 1.70
C VAL A 109 -16.38 12.16 1.14
N TRP A 110 -15.34 11.71 0.46
CA TRP A 110 -14.38 12.55 -0.25
C TRP A 110 -13.76 11.77 -1.40
N SER A 111 -13.36 12.47 -2.46
CA SER A 111 -12.58 11.90 -3.55
C SER A 111 -11.73 12.95 -4.25
N TYR A 112 -10.59 12.51 -4.80
CA TYR A 112 -9.77 13.25 -5.73
C TYR A 112 -9.57 12.41 -6.99
N LEU A 113 -10.02 12.92 -8.15
CA LEU A 113 -9.99 12.19 -9.41
C LEU A 113 -8.86 12.71 -10.28
N ASP A 114 -7.94 11.82 -10.65
CA ASP A 114 -6.86 12.10 -11.58
C ASP A 114 -6.38 10.77 -12.18
N ASN A 115 -6.33 10.69 -13.51
CA ASN A 115 -5.97 9.48 -14.24
C ASN A 115 -4.48 9.10 -14.15
N LYS A 116 -3.66 9.90 -13.50
CA LYS A 116 -2.25 9.61 -13.20
C LYS A 116 -2.02 9.15 -11.75
N VAL A 117 -3.06 9.16 -10.91
CA VAL A 117 -2.97 8.56 -9.57
C VAL A 117 -2.54 7.11 -9.69
N SER A 118 -1.65 6.69 -8.84
CA SER A 118 -1.03 5.38 -8.88
C SER A 118 -1.23 4.61 -7.56
N HIS A 119 -0.20 4.09 -6.99
CA HIS A 119 -0.20 2.97 -6.07
C HIS A 119 -0.53 3.32 -4.61
N ASP A 120 -0.40 4.59 -4.21
CA ASP A 120 -0.39 4.95 -2.80
C ASP A 120 -0.92 6.37 -2.54
N ALA A 121 -1.57 6.58 -1.40
CA ALA A 121 -1.97 7.89 -0.91
C ALA A 121 -2.11 7.89 0.61
N ASP A 122 -1.46 8.85 1.28
CA ASP A 122 -1.50 9.03 2.74
C ASP A 122 -2.29 10.27 3.14
N ARG A 123 -3.20 10.13 4.11
CA ARG A 123 -3.86 11.27 4.73
C ARG A 123 -2.98 11.88 5.81
N LEU A 124 -2.64 13.15 5.64
CA LEU A 124 -1.81 13.88 6.59
C LEU A 124 -2.62 14.44 7.79
N PRO A 125 -1.98 14.67 8.96
CA PRO A 125 -2.63 15.25 10.13
C PRO A 125 -3.27 16.62 9.91
N ASN A 126 -2.77 17.39 8.94
CA ASN A 126 -3.34 18.70 8.55
C ASN A 126 -4.59 18.59 7.66
N GLY A 127 -5.02 17.36 7.33
CA GLY A 127 -6.15 17.08 6.46
C GLY A 127 -5.84 17.06 4.96
N ASN A 128 -4.61 17.37 4.56
CA ASN A 128 -4.15 17.20 3.19
C ASN A 128 -3.91 15.71 2.88
N THR A 129 -3.75 15.37 1.61
CA THR A 129 -3.45 14.01 1.16
C THR A 129 -2.22 14.02 0.28
N LEU A 130 -1.22 13.20 0.62
CA LEU A 130 -0.15 12.86 -0.30
C LEU A 130 -0.69 11.86 -1.33
N VAL A 131 -0.31 12.02 -2.58
CA VAL A 131 -0.76 11.15 -3.68
C VAL A 131 0.42 10.85 -4.59
N VAL A 132 0.58 9.58 -4.93
CA VAL A 132 1.64 9.11 -5.81
C VAL A 132 1.17 9.12 -7.27
N TRP A 133 2.07 9.55 -8.16
CA TRP A 133 1.97 9.41 -9.60
C TRP A 133 3.14 8.58 -10.12
N GLY A 134 2.93 7.31 -10.41
CA GLY A 134 4.05 6.40 -10.71
C GLY A 134 3.78 5.41 -11.84
N GLY A 135 2.58 4.86 -11.89
CA GLY A 135 2.22 3.91 -12.95
C GLY A 135 2.08 4.60 -14.31
N GLY A 136 3.10 4.50 -15.18
CA GLY A 136 3.14 5.18 -16.47
C GLY A 136 3.59 6.63 -16.41
N ASP A 137 4.33 7.02 -15.35
CA ASP A 137 4.87 8.36 -15.22
C ASP A 137 5.96 8.66 -16.26
N GLU A 138 5.99 9.92 -16.68
CA GLU A 138 7.02 10.48 -17.57
C GLU A 138 8.02 11.33 -16.77
N ILE A 139 9.19 11.59 -17.36
CA ILE A 139 10.22 12.45 -16.75
C ILE A 139 9.68 13.84 -16.37
N SER A 140 8.71 14.35 -17.11
CA SER A 140 8.12 15.67 -16.84
C SER A 140 7.09 15.70 -15.74
N ASP A 141 6.60 14.54 -15.30
CA ASP A 141 5.53 14.45 -14.31
C ASP A 141 6.06 14.75 -12.89
N ALA A 142 5.16 15.22 -12.03
CA ALA A 142 5.39 15.21 -10.61
C ALA A 142 5.14 13.79 -10.09
N GLN A 143 6.09 13.19 -9.40
CA GLN A 143 5.96 11.83 -8.86
C GLN A 143 5.11 11.79 -7.59
N VAL A 144 5.08 12.87 -6.83
CA VAL A 144 4.25 13.03 -5.63
C VAL A 144 3.61 14.39 -5.62
N LYS A 145 2.36 14.45 -5.17
CA LYS A 145 1.63 15.70 -4.92
C LYS A 145 1.02 15.67 -3.53
N GLU A 146 0.99 16.81 -2.86
CA GLU A 146 0.16 17.06 -1.69
C GLU A 146 -1.06 17.87 -2.11
N ILE A 147 -2.24 17.39 -1.76
CA ILE A 147 -3.53 17.93 -2.17
C ILE A 147 -4.29 18.33 -0.92
N ASN A 148 -4.85 19.54 -0.91
CA ASN A 148 -5.70 19.97 0.20
C ASN A 148 -7.13 19.37 0.07
N SER A 149 -7.97 19.60 1.07
CA SER A 149 -9.35 19.09 1.11
C SER A 149 -10.24 19.56 -0.05
N LYS A 150 -9.83 20.61 -0.77
CA LYS A 150 -10.54 21.13 -1.96
C LYS A 150 -10.04 20.54 -3.27
N GLY A 151 -9.03 19.67 -3.23
CA GLY A 151 -8.39 19.09 -4.42
C GLY A 151 -7.34 20.01 -5.06
N GLU A 152 -6.91 21.08 -4.38
CA GLU A 152 -5.86 21.97 -4.88
C GLU A 152 -4.48 21.43 -4.52
N ILE A 153 -3.55 21.43 -5.48
CA ILE A 153 -2.16 21.02 -5.25
C ILE A 153 -1.46 22.11 -4.47
N VAL A 154 -0.96 21.77 -3.28
CA VAL A 154 -0.24 22.69 -2.39
C VAL A 154 1.26 22.43 -2.36
N TRP A 155 1.70 21.25 -2.75
CA TRP A 155 3.11 20.88 -2.93
C TRP A 155 3.24 19.80 -3.99
N ALA A 156 4.35 19.77 -4.70
CA ALA A 156 4.66 18.72 -5.68
C ALA A 156 6.16 18.46 -5.74
N TRP A 157 6.54 17.19 -5.93
CA TRP A 157 7.94 16.82 -6.07
C TRP A 157 8.20 16.17 -7.43
N TYR A 158 9.34 16.52 -8.03
CA TYR A 158 9.75 16.11 -9.35
C TYR A 158 11.10 15.39 -9.30
N ALA A 159 11.13 14.10 -9.60
CA ALA A 159 12.36 13.32 -9.62
C ALA A 159 13.36 13.81 -10.67
N LYS A 160 12.90 14.44 -11.77
CA LYS A 160 13.75 14.98 -12.83
C LYS A 160 14.77 16.02 -12.34
N ASP A 161 14.44 16.74 -11.27
CA ASP A 161 15.33 17.79 -10.74
C ASP A 161 16.61 17.19 -10.17
N TYR A 162 16.62 15.89 -9.88
CA TYR A 162 17.75 15.15 -9.30
C TYR A 162 18.26 14.01 -10.19
N PHE A 163 17.36 13.31 -10.89
CA PHE A 163 17.64 12.03 -11.55
C PHE A 163 17.52 12.06 -13.09
N TYR A 164 17.55 13.24 -13.72
CA TYR A 164 17.39 13.37 -15.18
C TYR A 164 18.61 12.92 -16.01
N LYS A 165 19.71 12.47 -15.38
CA LYS A 165 20.94 12.01 -16.02
C LYS A 165 21.07 10.48 -15.98
N ALA A 166 22.02 9.92 -16.75
CA ALA A 166 22.39 8.53 -16.63
C ALA A 166 22.82 8.20 -15.18
N PRO A 167 22.50 7.01 -14.64
CA PRO A 167 21.83 5.91 -15.35
C PRO A 167 20.31 6.01 -15.41
N TYR A 168 19.67 6.95 -14.69
CA TYR A 168 18.23 6.95 -14.44
C TYR A 168 17.39 7.45 -15.61
N LYS A 169 17.92 8.37 -16.45
CA LYS A 169 17.15 9.00 -17.55
C LYS A 169 16.60 7.99 -18.58
N ASP A 170 17.25 6.84 -18.73
CA ASP A 170 16.91 5.83 -19.72
C ASP A 170 16.16 4.62 -19.10
N VAL A 171 15.86 4.68 -17.80
CA VAL A 171 15.05 3.67 -17.12
C VAL A 171 13.59 3.86 -17.52
N PHE A 172 12.93 2.79 -17.93
CA PHE A 172 11.49 2.80 -18.17
C PHE A 172 10.92 1.39 -18.06
N GLU A 173 10.10 1.15 -17.03
CA GLU A 173 9.36 -0.09 -16.84
C GLU A 173 7.98 0.27 -16.28
N GLU A 174 6.97 0.33 -17.15
CA GLU A 174 5.62 0.80 -16.80
C GLU A 174 5.63 2.19 -16.15
N GLY A 175 6.49 3.09 -16.65
CA GLY A 175 6.74 4.42 -16.16
C GLY A 175 8.23 4.68 -15.97
N TRP A 176 8.60 5.95 -15.78
CA TRP A 176 10.00 6.33 -15.59
C TRP A 176 10.52 5.94 -14.20
N THR A 177 9.89 6.47 -13.15
CA THR A 177 10.28 6.14 -11.77
C THR A 177 9.47 4.98 -11.23
N HIS A 178 8.25 4.80 -11.71
CA HIS A 178 7.26 3.92 -11.13
C HIS A 178 7.15 4.12 -9.63
N THR A 179 7.06 5.40 -9.20
CA THR A 179 6.87 5.74 -7.79
C THR A 179 5.63 5.02 -7.26
N ASN A 180 5.78 4.30 -6.16
CA ASN A 180 4.74 3.39 -5.68
C ASN A 180 4.42 3.49 -4.19
N ALA A 181 5.15 4.32 -3.45
CA ALA A 181 4.81 4.64 -2.07
C ALA A 181 5.33 6.02 -1.67
N VAL A 182 4.61 6.66 -0.75
CA VAL A 182 4.96 7.95 -0.16
C VAL A 182 4.56 7.97 1.30
N SER A 183 5.37 8.57 2.16
CA SER A 183 4.96 8.79 3.54
C SER A 183 5.61 10.05 4.10
N ARG A 184 4.87 10.82 4.93
CA ARG A 184 5.37 12.01 5.61
C ARG A 184 5.90 11.63 6.99
N LEU A 185 7.17 11.95 7.23
CA LEU A 185 7.83 11.73 8.51
C LEU A 185 7.47 12.82 9.54
N GLU A 186 7.60 12.50 10.82
CA GLU A 186 7.33 13.45 11.92
C GLU A 186 8.21 14.73 11.86
N ASN A 187 9.43 14.62 11.28
CA ASN A 187 10.32 15.77 11.08
C ASN A 187 9.91 16.67 9.90
N GLY A 188 8.83 16.34 9.20
CA GLY A 188 8.33 17.04 8.03
C GLY A 188 8.94 16.59 6.70
N ASN A 189 9.96 15.73 6.69
CA ASN A 189 10.49 15.14 5.48
C ASN A 189 9.50 14.15 4.87
N THR A 190 9.67 13.83 3.60
CA THR A 190 8.84 12.86 2.88
C THR A 190 9.71 11.74 2.36
N LEU A 191 9.32 10.49 2.65
CA LEU A 191 9.86 9.31 1.99
C LEU A 191 9.14 9.09 0.67
N ILE A 192 9.88 8.76 -0.38
CA ILE A 192 9.33 8.50 -1.72
C ILE A 192 10.03 7.26 -2.28
N SER A 193 9.27 6.22 -2.57
CA SER A 193 9.80 4.98 -3.14
C SER A 193 9.85 5.09 -4.67
N LEU A 194 11.04 5.17 -5.23
CA LEU A 194 11.30 5.17 -6.68
C LEU A 194 11.58 3.73 -7.14
N ARG A 195 10.51 2.96 -7.39
CA ARG A 195 10.56 1.51 -7.64
C ARG A 195 11.56 1.14 -8.72
N ASN A 196 11.52 1.81 -9.88
CA ASN A 196 12.38 1.49 -11.02
C ASN A 196 13.85 1.88 -10.81
N PHE A 197 14.13 2.73 -9.83
CA PHE A 197 15.49 3.11 -9.47
C PHE A 197 16.06 2.23 -8.34
N ASN A 198 15.23 1.36 -7.74
CA ASN A 198 15.60 0.44 -6.68
C ASN A 198 16.14 1.12 -5.42
N PHE A 199 15.57 2.25 -5.06
CA PHE A 199 15.85 2.94 -3.80
C PHE A 199 14.68 3.83 -3.35
N VAL A 200 14.75 4.26 -2.11
CA VAL A 200 13.87 5.26 -1.50
C VAL A 200 14.63 6.57 -1.37
N VAL A 201 13.99 7.69 -1.64
CA VAL A 201 14.54 9.02 -1.33
C VAL A 201 13.84 9.61 -0.11
N GLU A 202 14.59 10.29 0.73
CA GLU A 202 14.07 11.20 1.74
C GLU A 202 14.26 12.62 1.23
N VAL A 203 13.17 13.38 1.17
CA VAL A 203 13.19 14.79 0.73
C VAL A 203 12.72 15.70 1.85
N ASP A 204 13.33 16.88 1.97
CA ASP A 204 12.91 17.88 2.92
C ASP A 204 11.60 18.59 2.49
N PRO A 205 10.98 19.42 3.34
CA PRO A 205 9.76 20.15 2.98
C PRO A 205 9.93 21.11 1.78
N GLN A 206 11.16 21.50 1.45
CA GLN A 206 11.48 22.31 0.28
C GLN A 206 11.63 21.49 -1.00
N GLY A 207 11.58 20.14 -0.88
CA GLY A 207 11.71 19.20 -1.97
C GLY A 207 13.16 18.79 -2.29
N SER A 208 14.15 19.22 -1.48
CA SER A 208 15.54 18.82 -1.68
C SER A 208 15.77 17.38 -1.21
N VAL A 209 16.48 16.59 -2.00
CA VAL A 209 16.87 15.22 -1.62
C VAL A 209 17.90 15.28 -0.49
N VAL A 210 17.51 14.76 0.68
CA VAL A 210 18.37 14.66 1.87
C VAL A 210 19.30 13.45 1.75
N ARG A 211 18.76 12.32 1.28
CA ARG A 211 19.51 11.07 1.08
C ARG A 211 18.74 10.08 0.20
N THR A 212 19.48 9.12 -0.34
CA THR A 212 18.95 7.88 -0.93
C THR A 212 19.15 6.72 0.05
N ILE A 213 18.25 5.75 0.05
CA ILE A 213 18.22 4.64 1.02
C ILE A 213 18.00 3.34 0.25
N GLY A 214 18.80 2.32 0.55
CA GLY A 214 18.62 0.96 0.03
C GLY A 214 19.25 0.71 -1.34
N GLU A 215 20.07 1.61 -1.86
CA GLU A 215 20.83 1.38 -3.10
C GLU A 215 21.65 0.08 -3.02
N GLY A 216 21.52 -0.76 -4.05
CA GLY A 216 22.19 -2.06 -4.11
C GLY A 216 21.58 -3.15 -3.21
N ILE A 217 20.54 -2.84 -2.44
CA ILE A 217 19.84 -3.80 -1.57
C ILE A 217 18.42 -4.06 -2.07
N PHE A 218 17.71 -2.99 -2.45
CA PHE A 218 16.32 -3.08 -2.89
C PHE A 218 16.21 -3.51 -4.36
N SER A 219 15.10 -4.18 -4.65
CA SER A 219 14.73 -4.54 -6.02
C SER A 219 13.21 -4.48 -6.14
N ASN A 220 12.71 -3.50 -6.90
CA ASN A 220 11.28 -3.21 -7.01
C ASN A 220 10.62 -3.10 -5.63
N GLN A 221 11.16 -2.25 -4.77
CA GLN A 221 10.68 -2.08 -3.41
C GLN A 221 9.29 -1.44 -3.37
N HIS A 222 8.54 -1.76 -2.30
CA HIS A 222 7.21 -1.26 -2.01
C HIS A 222 7.13 -0.88 -0.53
N ASP A 223 6.33 0.13 -0.23
CA ASP A 223 5.85 0.51 1.08
C ASP A 223 6.94 0.61 2.17
N PRO A 224 7.89 1.57 2.07
CA PRO A 224 8.93 1.76 3.07
C PRO A 224 8.39 2.43 4.34
N GLU A 225 8.68 1.84 5.49
CA GLU A 225 8.36 2.36 6.82
C GLU A 225 9.64 2.67 7.61
N ILE A 226 9.73 3.86 8.24
CA ILE A 226 10.77 4.12 9.25
C ILE A 226 10.30 3.62 10.60
N LEU A 227 11.06 2.67 11.14
CA LEU A 227 10.78 2.08 12.45
C LEU A 227 11.23 2.99 13.61
N PRO A 228 10.68 2.80 14.83
CA PRO A 228 11.08 3.58 16.01
C PRO A 228 12.57 3.49 16.36
N ASN A 229 13.26 2.43 15.94
CA ASN A 229 14.72 2.28 16.12
C ASN A 229 15.55 3.04 15.08
N GLY A 230 14.90 3.71 14.12
CA GLY A 230 15.51 4.46 13.03
C GLY A 230 15.93 3.61 11.82
N ASN A 231 15.63 2.31 11.80
CA ASN A 231 15.81 1.46 10.63
C ASN A 231 14.65 1.65 9.64
N MET A 232 14.81 1.13 8.43
CA MET A 232 13.72 1.08 7.44
C MET A 232 13.29 -0.36 7.22
N LEU A 233 11.99 -0.61 7.32
CA LEU A 233 11.34 -1.84 6.88
C LEU A 233 10.74 -1.61 5.49
N VAL A 234 10.87 -2.57 4.59
CA VAL A 234 10.38 -2.45 3.21
C VAL A 234 10.06 -3.82 2.63
N ALA A 235 9.05 -3.90 1.78
CA ALA A 235 8.75 -5.05 0.95
C ALA A 235 9.57 -5.01 -0.34
N THR A 236 10.12 -6.14 -0.80
CA THR A 236 10.78 -6.26 -2.11
C THR A 236 10.05 -7.25 -2.99
N HIS A 237 9.62 -6.78 -4.14
CA HIS A 237 8.74 -7.51 -5.05
C HIS A 237 9.50 -8.48 -5.96
N SER A 238 10.72 -8.10 -6.39
CA SER A 238 11.59 -8.97 -7.19
C SER A 238 12.35 -9.96 -6.32
N GLU A 239 12.91 -10.99 -6.94
CA GLU A 239 13.70 -12.01 -6.23
C GLU A 239 14.94 -11.43 -5.53
N PRO A 240 15.20 -11.81 -4.29
CA PRO A 240 14.34 -12.63 -3.44
C PRO A 240 13.14 -11.84 -2.90
N GLN A 241 11.92 -12.37 -3.13
CA GLN A 241 10.69 -11.76 -2.60
C GLN A 241 10.69 -11.85 -1.08
N ARG A 242 10.72 -10.71 -0.40
CA ARG A 242 10.89 -10.66 1.06
C ARG A 242 10.46 -9.34 1.65
N ALA A 243 10.18 -9.33 2.95
CA ALA A 243 10.31 -8.14 3.78
C ALA A 243 11.74 -8.02 4.27
N VAL A 244 12.31 -6.82 4.29
CA VAL A 244 13.68 -6.56 4.72
C VAL A 244 13.73 -5.33 5.61
N GLU A 245 14.44 -5.43 6.74
CA GLU A 245 14.78 -4.29 7.60
C GLU A 245 16.25 -3.95 7.39
N ILE A 246 16.54 -2.68 7.15
CA ILE A 246 17.89 -2.18 6.97
C ILE A 246 18.25 -1.11 8.00
N ASP A 247 19.46 -1.12 8.49
CA ASP A 247 20.06 0.04 9.16
C ASP A 247 20.42 1.08 8.10
N ILE A 248 19.67 2.17 8.06
CA ILE A 248 19.82 3.20 7.03
C ILE A 248 21.12 4.03 7.16
N ARG A 249 21.84 3.95 8.31
CA ARG A 249 23.09 4.69 8.54
C ARG A 249 24.27 4.04 7.84
N ASN A 250 24.25 2.72 7.71
CA ASN A 250 25.33 1.95 7.10
C ASN A 250 24.87 1.11 5.90
N ASN A 251 23.58 1.21 5.51
CA ASN A 251 22.96 0.51 4.40
C ASN A 251 23.14 -1.02 4.50
N GLN A 252 22.88 -1.60 5.68
CA GLN A 252 23.02 -3.02 5.94
C GLN A 252 21.71 -3.67 6.34
N ILE A 253 21.46 -4.88 5.81
CA ILE A 253 20.32 -5.70 6.22
C ILE A 253 20.56 -6.19 7.66
N VAL A 254 19.59 -5.91 8.55
CA VAL A 254 19.59 -6.36 9.94
C VAL A 254 18.56 -7.45 10.23
N TRP A 255 17.51 -7.52 9.41
CA TRP A 255 16.49 -8.57 9.46
C TRP A 255 15.87 -8.77 8.08
N GLN A 256 15.37 -9.98 7.83
CA GLN A 256 14.59 -10.27 6.62
C GLN A 256 13.74 -11.52 6.78
N PHE A 257 12.64 -11.56 6.05
CA PHE A 257 11.78 -12.75 5.94
C PHE A 257 11.38 -12.98 4.48
N ALA A 258 11.78 -14.12 3.92
CA ALA A 258 11.49 -14.46 2.53
C ALA A 258 10.11 -15.12 2.39
N MET A 259 9.36 -14.70 1.36
CA MET A 259 8.11 -15.31 0.95
C MET A 259 8.21 -15.77 -0.52
N PRO A 260 8.89 -16.87 -0.82
CA PRO A 260 9.09 -17.32 -2.19
C PRO A 260 7.77 -17.51 -2.93
N ARG A 261 7.72 -17.09 -4.19
CA ARG A 261 6.55 -17.14 -5.07
C ARG A 261 5.38 -16.25 -4.63
N GLN A 262 5.62 -15.32 -3.71
CA GLN A 262 4.68 -14.27 -3.37
C GLN A 262 5.20 -12.93 -3.94
N LEU A 263 4.31 -12.16 -4.54
CA LEU A 263 4.61 -10.76 -4.83
C LEU A 263 4.46 -10.00 -3.52
N VAL A 264 5.58 -9.80 -2.79
CA VAL A 264 5.57 -9.09 -1.51
C VAL A 264 5.41 -7.60 -1.78
N ARG A 265 4.32 -7.01 -1.30
CA ARG A 265 3.92 -5.64 -1.64
C ARG A 265 3.84 -4.70 -0.47
N ASP A 266 3.77 -5.26 0.74
CA ASP A 266 3.62 -4.47 1.95
C ASP A 266 4.23 -5.21 3.14
N ALA A 267 4.80 -4.47 4.09
CA ALA A 267 5.36 -5.01 5.32
C ALA A 267 5.30 -3.97 6.43
N ASN A 268 4.56 -4.27 7.50
CA ASN A 268 4.32 -3.37 8.62
C ASN A 268 4.83 -3.96 9.93
N ARG A 269 5.58 -3.18 10.73
CA ARG A 269 6.01 -3.59 12.06
C ARG A 269 4.87 -3.40 13.06
N LEU A 270 4.47 -4.48 13.70
CA LEU A 270 3.41 -4.47 14.71
C LEU A 270 3.96 -4.06 16.08
N PRO A 271 3.10 -3.50 16.97
CA PRO A 271 3.52 -3.03 18.29
C PRO A 271 4.14 -4.09 19.23
N ASN A 272 3.85 -5.38 19.00
CA ASN A 272 4.49 -6.49 19.73
C ASN A 272 5.87 -6.89 19.17
N GLY A 273 6.36 -6.21 18.13
CA GLY A 273 7.63 -6.50 17.46
C GLY A 273 7.52 -7.49 16.30
N ASN A 274 6.40 -8.15 16.09
CA ASN A 274 6.14 -8.98 14.90
C ASN A 274 6.04 -8.12 13.64
N THR A 275 6.11 -8.75 12.49
CA THR A 275 5.93 -8.08 11.19
C THR A 275 4.75 -8.70 10.45
N LEU A 276 3.80 -7.87 10.03
CA LEU A 276 2.74 -8.26 9.09
C LEU A 276 3.29 -8.09 7.67
N ILE A 277 3.25 -9.14 6.85
CA ILE A 277 3.80 -9.13 5.49
C ILE A 277 2.72 -9.57 4.52
N VAL A 278 2.53 -8.77 3.47
CA VAL A 278 1.48 -8.99 2.47
C VAL A 278 2.09 -9.50 1.17
N GLY A 279 1.77 -10.73 0.82
CA GLY A 279 1.99 -11.30 -0.50
C GLY A 279 0.69 -11.43 -1.28
N ALA A 280 0.75 -11.70 -2.57
CA ALA A 280 -0.43 -11.73 -3.43
C ALA A 280 -1.50 -12.75 -2.99
N THR A 281 -1.12 -13.89 -2.44
CA THR A 281 -2.07 -14.94 -2.04
C THR A 281 -2.04 -15.29 -0.56
N LYS A 282 -1.13 -14.65 0.20
CA LYS A 282 -0.95 -14.88 1.63
C LYS A 282 -0.58 -13.60 2.34
N ILE A 283 -1.16 -13.41 3.52
CA ILE A 283 -0.72 -12.41 4.48
C ILE A 283 -0.23 -13.18 5.70
N VAL A 284 0.98 -12.88 6.18
CA VAL A 284 1.56 -13.56 7.32
C VAL A 284 1.96 -12.56 8.40
N GLU A 285 1.79 -12.95 9.66
CA GLU A 285 2.43 -12.30 10.81
C GLU A 285 3.58 -13.18 11.27
N VAL A 286 4.80 -12.61 11.31
CA VAL A 286 6.00 -13.34 11.69
C VAL A 286 6.69 -12.69 12.87
N THR A 287 7.26 -13.51 13.78
CA THR A 287 8.10 -13.01 14.88
C THR A 287 9.46 -12.55 14.37
N VAL A 288 10.23 -11.88 15.21
CA VAL A 288 11.61 -11.46 14.88
C VAL A 288 12.50 -12.67 14.56
N GLU A 289 12.24 -13.82 15.20
CA GLU A 289 12.95 -15.10 14.96
C GLU A 289 12.50 -15.82 13.67
N GLY A 290 11.49 -15.27 12.96
CA GLY A 290 11.00 -15.83 11.70
C GLY A 290 9.94 -16.93 11.88
N LYS A 291 9.30 -17.07 13.05
CA LYS A 291 8.16 -17.97 13.24
C LYS A 291 6.88 -17.32 12.72
N ILE A 292 6.16 -17.97 11.80
CA ILE A 292 4.81 -17.54 11.42
C ILE A 292 3.86 -17.85 12.57
N VAL A 293 3.14 -16.83 13.05
CA VAL A 293 2.20 -16.93 14.17
C VAL A 293 0.75 -16.67 13.75
N TRP A 294 0.55 -16.10 12.58
CA TRP A 294 -0.76 -15.97 11.93
C TRP A 294 -0.58 -16.01 10.42
N GLN A 295 -1.46 -16.69 9.70
CA GLN A 295 -1.45 -16.74 8.25
C GLN A 295 -2.87 -16.74 7.70
N LEU A 296 -3.18 -15.75 6.87
CA LEU A 296 -4.38 -15.69 6.03
C LEU A 296 -4.00 -16.06 4.61
N GLY A 297 -4.81 -16.90 3.97
CA GLY A 297 -4.58 -17.35 2.59
C GLY A 297 -5.82 -17.25 1.72
N LEU A 298 -5.60 -17.22 0.39
CA LEU A 298 -6.63 -17.41 -0.63
C LEU A 298 -6.70 -18.87 -1.05
N LYS A 299 -7.90 -19.45 -1.11
CA LYS A 299 -8.14 -20.79 -1.64
C LYS A 299 -8.06 -20.83 -3.17
N ALA A 300 -8.42 -19.73 -3.83
CA ALA A 300 -8.30 -19.61 -5.26
C ALA A 300 -6.82 -19.65 -5.66
N ILE A 301 -6.45 -20.61 -6.52
CA ILE A 301 -5.14 -20.64 -7.16
C ILE A 301 -5.16 -19.55 -8.23
N ILE A 302 -4.37 -18.50 -8.03
CA ILE A 302 -4.13 -17.51 -9.09
C ILE A 302 -3.24 -18.23 -10.11
N GLU A 303 -3.85 -18.68 -11.21
CA GLU A 303 -3.10 -19.27 -12.30
C GLU A 303 -2.14 -18.23 -12.88
N LYS A 304 -0.93 -18.68 -13.27
CA LYS A 304 0.12 -17.82 -13.90
C LYS A 304 -0.35 -17.03 -15.13
N LYS A 305 -1.48 -17.41 -15.73
CA LYS A 305 -2.10 -16.72 -16.88
C LYS A 305 -2.90 -15.49 -16.46
N ASP A 306 -3.34 -15.44 -15.24
CA ASP A 306 -3.99 -14.27 -14.68
C ASP A 306 -2.92 -13.28 -14.25
N SER A 307 -3.17 -12.00 -14.44
CA SER A 307 -2.24 -10.93 -14.07
C SER A 307 -1.61 -11.22 -12.69
N PRO A 308 -0.27 -11.16 -12.54
CA PRO A 308 0.40 -11.37 -11.25
C PRO A 308 -0.04 -10.36 -10.18
N ALA A 309 -0.84 -9.41 -10.56
CA ALA A 309 -1.36 -8.33 -9.74
C ALA A 309 -2.66 -8.69 -8.98
N ARG A 310 -3.25 -9.88 -9.18
CA ARG A 310 -4.45 -10.29 -8.46
C ARG A 310 -4.14 -10.78 -7.06
N GLY A 311 -5.10 -10.56 -6.15
CA GLY A 311 -5.05 -11.03 -4.77
C GLY A 311 -4.94 -9.90 -3.77
N PHE A 312 -4.21 -10.12 -2.70
CA PHE A 312 -3.97 -9.10 -1.69
C PHE A 312 -2.92 -8.09 -2.17
N TYR A 313 -3.13 -6.83 -1.83
CA TYR A 313 -2.19 -5.77 -2.22
C TYR A 313 -1.60 -5.07 -1.01
N LYS A 314 -2.41 -4.54 -0.12
CA LYS A 314 -2.01 -3.90 1.12
C LYS A 314 -2.88 -4.39 2.27
N ALA A 315 -2.34 -4.44 3.48
CA ALA A 315 -3.10 -4.79 4.66
C ALA A 315 -2.59 -4.10 5.91
N GLU A 316 -3.50 -3.72 6.78
CA GLU A 316 -3.22 -3.07 8.05
C GLU A 316 -3.86 -3.85 9.21
N ARG A 317 -3.10 -4.12 10.28
CA ARG A 317 -3.62 -4.73 11.50
C ARG A 317 -4.14 -3.64 12.45
N ILE A 318 -5.43 -3.69 12.74
CA ILE A 318 -6.19 -2.72 13.55
C ILE A 318 -6.54 -3.35 14.89
N ARG A 319 -6.42 -2.58 15.96
CA ARG A 319 -6.79 -3.00 17.32
C ARG A 319 -7.91 -2.14 17.88
#